data_c64f566dccf28a5f04757f05593668c7
#
_entry.id   c64f566dccf28a5f04757f05593668c7
#
_cell.length_a   1.000
_cell.length_b   1.000
_cell.length_c   1.000
_cell.angle_alpha   90.00
_cell.angle_beta   90.00
_cell.angle_gamma   90.00
#
_symmetry.space_group_name_H-M   'P 1'
#
loop_
_entity.id
_entity.type
_entity.pdbx_description
1 polymer ?
#
loop_
_entity_poly.entity_id
_entity_poly.type
_entity_poly.pdbx_seq_one_letter_code
_entity_poly.pdbx_strand_id
1 'polypeptide(L)'
;MNVKKIIALLLALVLVGSMAACGTKPAGDKDGSDGMPQTEEEAKTLHDRLWAEETAILSENTELWEKLFLAADKGMAMIEDGNNYGDFLLKTIERAKDKFTDEELAQLTERATKIKDIEDQLSALEEKFPSLASDPADSSDGSTSVPSGDVPSGSITSGGTPSDANTSGGAPAESTGPKFPAFTGKDLDGNDVSSDKLFAANAVTVVNFWFTTCGPCVGELGDLDALNQELSAKGGSLIGINAFTLGGDKTAIADAKDVLSKSGATYRNVYFDPGSEAGKFTENVYAYPTTYVVDRNGNIVGDPIVGAITGKTQADALQTLIDKAIAADKG
;
A
#
# COMPACT_ATOMS: atom_id res chain seq x y z
N MET A 1 47.14 -6.28 2.27
CA MET A 1 46.44 -6.54 0.97
C MET A 1 45.24 -5.61 0.99
N ASN A 2 45.15 -4.66 0.06
CA ASN A 2 44.22 -3.54 0.15
C ASN A 2 42.78 -4.01 -0.05
N VAL A 3 41.86 -3.57 0.83
CA VAL A 3 40.41 -3.88 0.81
C VAL A 3 39.76 -3.65 -0.55
N LYS A 4 40.24 -2.67 -1.32
CA LYS A 4 39.80 -2.40 -2.70
C LYS A 4 40.07 -3.53 -3.72
N LYS A 5 41.02 -4.42 -3.44
CA LYS A 5 41.31 -5.61 -4.29
C LYS A 5 40.45 -6.82 -3.93
N ILE A 6 39.85 -6.85 -2.75
CA ILE A 6 38.95 -7.93 -2.30
C ILE A 6 37.56 -7.72 -2.87
N ILE A 7 37.10 -6.48 -2.99
CA ILE A 7 35.78 -6.13 -3.57
C ILE A 7 35.78 -6.41 -5.09
N ALA A 8 36.88 -6.17 -5.78
CA ALA A 8 37.00 -6.47 -7.21
C ALA A 8 37.04 -7.99 -7.53
N LEU A 9 37.38 -8.84 -6.54
CA LEU A 9 37.47 -10.30 -6.72
C LEU A 9 36.16 -11.03 -6.44
N LEU A 10 35.26 -10.40 -5.64
CA LEU A 10 33.92 -10.95 -5.34
C LEU A 10 32.87 -10.66 -6.44
N LEU A 11 33.07 -9.62 -7.23
CA LEU A 11 32.20 -9.29 -8.36
C LEU A 11 32.46 -10.14 -9.63
N ALA A 12 33.54 -10.93 -9.66
CA ALA A 12 33.89 -11.76 -10.82
C ALA A 12 33.42 -13.23 -10.72
N LEU A 13 32.76 -13.64 -9.62
CA LEU A 13 32.46 -15.06 -9.34
C LEU A 13 30.97 -15.43 -9.45
N VAL A 14 30.11 -14.52 -9.91
CA VAL A 14 28.66 -14.78 -10.08
C VAL A 14 28.26 -15.03 -11.55
N LEU A 15 29.21 -15.04 -12.49
CA LEU A 15 28.92 -15.17 -13.93
C LEU A 15 29.31 -16.53 -14.59
N VAL A 16 29.50 -17.60 -13.80
CA VAL A 16 29.73 -18.94 -14.39
C VAL A 16 28.87 -19.99 -13.72
N GLY A 17 27.70 -20.23 -14.28
CA GLY A 17 26.89 -21.38 -13.82
C GLY A 17 25.49 -21.43 -14.39
N SER A 18 25.30 -21.49 -15.72
CA SER A 18 24.14 -22.15 -16.33
C SER A 18 24.30 -22.18 -17.88
N MET A 19 25.11 -23.10 -18.39
CA MET A 19 24.97 -23.54 -19.77
C MET A 19 24.89 -25.07 -19.77
N ALA A 20 23.69 -25.59 -19.91
CA ALA A 20 23.41 -26.85 -20.62
C ALA A 20 21.91 -27.13 -20.68
N ALA A 21 21.25 -26.80 -21.78
CA ALA A 21 20.24 -27.66 -22.41
C ALA A 21 19.99 -27.15 -23.84
N CYS A 22 20.23 -28.05 -24.77
CA CYS A 22 20.09 -27.91 -26.22
C CYS A 22 18.68 -27.55 -26.70
N GLY A 23 18.60 -26.81 -27.82
CA GLY A 23 17.55 -27.03 -28.80
C GLY A 23 17.08 -25.78 -29.53
N THR A 24 17.57 -25.69 -30.80
CA THR A 24 17.02 -24.94 -31.93
C THR A 24 16.97 -23.40 -31.89
N LYS A 25 17.86 -22.85 -32.68
CA LYS A 25 17.95 -21.48 -33.14
C LYS A 25 16.89 -21.24 -34.23
N PRO A 26 16.17 -20.14 -34.23
CA PRO A 26 15.89 -19.40 -35.44
C PRO A 26 16.66 -18.08 -35.50
N ALA A 27 16.94 -17.70 -36.74
CA ALA A 27 17.79 -16.63 -37.18
C ALA A 27 17.31 -15.25 -36.72
N GLY A 28 18.29 -14.34 -36.69
CA GLY A 28 18.23 -13.02 -36.18
C GLY A 28 17.20 -12.09 -36.80
N ASP A 29 16.82 -11.13 -35.97
CA ASP A 29 16.66 -9.76 -36.45
C ASP A 29 17.22 -8.83 -35.38
N LYS A 30 18.16 -8.01 -35.81
CA LYS A 30 18.65 -6.86 -35.08
C LYS A 30 17.70 -5.74 -35.43
N ASP A 31 16.75 -5.46 -34.57
CA ASP A 31 16.10 -4.17 -34.57
C ASP A 31 16.15 -3.62 -33.13
N GLY A 32 16.72 -2.43 -33.01
CA GLY A 32 16.88 -1.74 -31.74
C GLY A 32 15.55 -1.15 -31.29
N SER A 33 14.70 -1.99 -30.72
CA SER A 33 13.55 -1.52 -29.95
C SER A 33 13.90 -1.67 -28.47
N ASP A 34 13.90 -0.55 -27.77
CA ASP A 34 13.92 -0.45 -26.32
C ASP A 34 13.12 -1.60 -25.69
N GLY A 35 13.64 -2.18 -24.59
CA GLY A 35 13.13 -3.40 -23.96
C GLY A 35 11.71 -3.32 -23.38
N MET A 36 10.82 -2.53 -23.98
CA MET A 36 9.41 -2.38 -23.65
C MET A 36 8.61 -3.59 -24.14
N PRO A 37 7.69 -4.11 -23.31
CA PRO A 37 6.82 -5.22 -23.65
C PRO A 37 6.09 -5.01 -25.00
N GLN A 38 5.86 -6.12 -25.71
CA GLN A 38 5.15 -6.08 -26.98
C GLN A 38 3.66 -6.50 -26.84
N THR A 39 3.35 -7.20 -25.77
CA THR A 39 1.98 -7.65 -25.47
C THR A 39 1.50 -7.08 -24.14
N GLU A 40 0.19 -6.99 -24.00
CA GLU A 40 -0.46 -6.51 -22.76
C GLU A 40 -0.17 -7.42 -21.56
N GLU A 41 -0.09 -8.74 -21.76
CA GLU A 41 0.24 -9.71 -20.71
C GLU A 41 1.70 -9.53 -20.22
N GLU A 42 2.65 -9.33 -21.14
CA GLU A 42 4.04 -9.00 -20.76
C GLU A 42 4.12 -7.65 -20.04
N ALA A 43 3.35 -6.66 -20.51
CA ALA A 43 3.28 -5.34 -19.93
C ALA A 43 2.70 -5.38 -18.50
N LYS A 44 1.59 -6.12 -18.30
CA LYS A 44 1.02 -6.34 -16.98
C LYS A 44 2.01 -7.03 -16.03
N THR A 45 2.68 -8.08 -16.49
CA THR A 45 3.68 -8.79 -15.69
C THR A 45 4.84 -7.88 -15.27
N LEU A 46 5.29 -7.00 -16.17
CA LEU A 46 6.33 -6.03 -15.86
C LEU A 46 5.81 -4.95 -14.90
N HIS A 47 4.62 -4.44 -15.12
CA HIS A 47 3.95 -3.47 -14.28
C HIS A 47 3.80 -3.96 -12.83
N ASP A 48 3.22 -5.15 -12.63
CA ASP A 48 3.06 -5.76 -11.31
C ASP A 48 4.42 -5.97 -10.59
N ARG A 49 5.46 -6.33 -11.36
CA ARG A 49 6.82 -6.48 -10.82
C ARG A 49 7.42 -5.14 -10.38
N LEU A 50 7.26 -4.09 -11.18
CA LEU A 50 7.78 -2.74 -10.86
C LEU A 50 7.10 -2.19 -9.60
N TRP A 51 5.80 -2.35 -9.47
CA TRP A 51 5.05 -2.00 -8.26
C TRP A 51 5.53 -2.75 -7.02
N ALA A 52 5.75 -4.06 -7.14
CA ALA A 52 6.27 -4.87 -6.05
C ALA A 52 7.69 -4.43 -5.63
N GLU A 53 8.54 -4.06 -6.61
CA GLU A 53 9.91 -3.58 -6.35
C GLU A 53 9.89 -2.23 -5.63
N GLU A 54 9.06 -1.29 -6.05
CA GLU A 54 8.90 0.01 -5.38
C GLU A 54 8.42 -0.15 -3.94
N THR A 55 7.38 -0.97 -3.73
CA THR A 55 6.86 -1.28 -2.40
C THR A 55 7.95 -1.90 -1.51
N ALA A 56 8.78 -2.79 -2.05
CA ALA A 56 9.89 -3.39 -1.31
C ALA A 56 10.92 -2.33 -0.90
N ILE A 57 11.30 -1.41 -1.79
CA ILE A 57 12.25 -0.32 -1.49
C ILE A 57 11.72 0.58 -0.37
N LEU A 58 10.44 0.94 -0.40
CA LEU A 58 9.80 1.77 0.64
C LEU A 58 9.70 1.04 1.99
N SER A 59 9.53 -0.28 1.97
CA SER A 59 9.46 -1.11 3.17
C SER A 59 10.84 -1.41 3.78
N GLU A 60 11.91 -1.26 3.02
CA GLU A 60 13.28 -1.41 3.51
C GLU A 60 13.73 -0.18 4.30
N ASN A 61 14.30 -0.43 5.51
CA ASN A 61 14.87 0.62 6.35
C ASN A 61 13.88 1.76 6.66
N THR A 62 12.71 1.39 7.15
CA THR A 62 11.63 2.33 7.52
C THR A 62 12.08 3.43 8.49
N GLU A 63 13.00 3.12 9.41
CA GLU A 63 13.57 4.10 10.35
C GLU A 63 14.31 5.25 9.62
N LEU A 64 14.98 4.95 8.50
CA LEU A 64 15.69 5.96 7.73
C LEU A 64 14.73 6.83 6.92
N TRP A 65 13.68 6.25 6.36
CA TRP A 65 12.60 6.99 5.71
C TRP A 65 11.84 7.87 6.71
N GLU A 66 11.49 7.33 7.88
CA GLU A 66 10.88 8.11 8.96
C GLU A 66 11.73 9.31 9.36
N LYS A 67 13.04 9.09 9.56
CA LYS A 67 14.00 10.17 9.85
C LYS A 67 14.00 11.24 8.75
N LEU A 68 13.91 10.86 7.47
CA LEU A 68 13.84 11.79 6.35
C LEU A 68 12.59 12.66 6.44
N PHE A 69 11.42 12.07 6.59
CA PHE A 69 10.16 12.80 6.60
C PHE A 69 9.98 13.66 7.86
N LEU A 70 10.49 13.20 9.01
CA LEU A 70 10.52 14.00 10.23
C LEU A 70 11.50 15.19 10.14
N ALA A 71 12.58 15.04 9.36
CA ALA A 71 13.57 16.08 9.13
C ALA A 71 13.15 17.08 8.04
N ALA A 72 12.22 16.69 7.18
CA ALA A 72 11.65 17.53 6.14
C ALA A 72 10.88 18.70 6.77
N ASP A 73 11.04 19.90 6.22
CA ASP A 73 10.33 21.07 6.72
C ASP A 73 8.83 20.94 6.46
N LYS A 74 8.01 21.16 7.49
CA LYS A 74 6.54 21.04 7.45
C LYS A 74 5.84 21.98 6.46
N GLY A 75 6.58 22.87 5.82
CA GLY A 75 6.12 23.75 4.75
C GLY A 75 6.40 23.23 3.34
N MET A 76 6.93 22.02 3.19
CA MET A 76 7.10 21.41 1.88
C MET A 76 5.74 20.99 1.33
N ALA A 77 5.20 21.83 0.45
CA ALA A 77 4.10 21.42 -0.40
C ALA A 77 4.58 20.19 -1.20
N MET A 78 3.96 19.07 -0.99
CA MET A 78 4.31 17.79 -1.61
C MET A 78 4.10 17.79 -3.14
N ILE A 79 3.58 18.89 -3.72
CA ILE A 79 2.93 18.89 -5.02
C ILE A 79 3.64 19.66 -6.13
N GLU A 80 4.42 20.69 -5.84
CA GLU A 80 4.75 21.64 -6.93
C GLU A 80 6.02 21.34 -7.72
N ASP A 81 6.78 20.33 -7.35
CA ASP A 81 8.15 20.25 -7.84
C ASP A 81 8.64 18.90 -8.42
N GLY A 82 7.84 17.85 -8.54
CA GLY A 82 8.25 16.58 -9.11
C GLY A 82 7.27 16.06 -10.15
N ASN A 83 7.79 15.31 -11.14
CA ASN A 83 6.96 14.64 -12.13
C ASN A 83 6.40 13.31 -11.59
N ASN A 84 7.05 12.75 -10.56
CA ASN A 84 6.69 11.50 -9.91
C ASN A 84 7.15 11.48 -8.43
N TYR A 85 6.79 10.42 -7.71
CA TYR A 85 7.11 10.29 -6.29
C TYR A 85 8.62 10.20 -6.01
N GLY A 86 9.39 9.57 -6.90
CA GLY A 86 10.84 9.52 -6.79
C GLY A 86 11.49 10.92 -6.88
N ASP A 87 10.98 11.78 -7.75
CA ASP A 87 11.42 13.20 -7.83
C ASP A 87 11.10 13.94 -6.52
N PHE A 88 9.93 13.71 -5.95
CA PHE A 88 9.55 14.26 -4.64
C PHE A 88 10.53 13.78 -3.54
N LEU A 89 10.84 12.50 -3.48
CA LEU A 89 11.80 11.95 -2.51
C LEU A 89 13.18 12.57 -2.65
N LEU A 90 13.71 12.67 -3.88
CA LEU A 90 15.03 13.26 -4.15
C LEU A 90 15.11 14.72 -3.70
N LYS A 91 14.07 15.52 -3.93
CA LYS A 91 14.00 16.91 -3.47
C LYS A 91 13.90 17.01 -1.95
N THR A 92 13.15 16.11 -1.33
CA THR A 92 13.04 16.02 0.13
C THR A 92 14.40 15.72 0.76
N ILE A 93 15.16 14.76 0.19
CA ILE A 93 16.52 14.43 0.63
C ILE A 93 17.45 15.65 0.52
N GLU A 94 17.44 16.34 -0.62
CA GLU A 94 18.31 17.52 -0.82
C GLU A 94 17.99 18.64 0.18
N ARG A 95 16.72 18.86 0.51
CA ARG A 95 16.31 19.89 1.47
C ARG A 95 16.65 19.52 2.91
N ALA A 96 16.61 18.24 3.26
CA ALA A 96 16.90 17.76 4.60
C ALA A 96 18.35 17.30 4.81
N LYS A 97 19.21 17.44 3.82
CA LYS A 97 20.56 16.82 3.79
C LYS A 97 21.42 17.11 5.02
N ASP A 98 21.30 18.30 5.61
CA ASP A 98 22.09 18.70 6.80
C ASP A 98 21.72 17.90 8.07
N LYS A 99 20.68 17.09 8.01
CA LYS A 99 20.21 16.23 9.13
C LYS A 99 20.75 14.80 9.05
N PHE A 100 21.47 14.46 8.00
CA PHE A 100 21.90 13.11 7.68
C PHE A 100 23.43 13.01 7.57
N THR A 101 23.95 11.81 7.82
CA THR A 101 25.34 11.47 7.50
C THR A 101 25.49 11.22 5.99
N ASP A 102 26.72 11.28 5.48
CA ASP A 102 27.01 10.99 4.06
C ASP A 102 26.56 9.58 3.65
N GLU A 103 26.65 8.61 4.58
CA GLU A 103 26.21 7.23 4.33
C GLU A 103 24.69 7.12 4.24
N GLU A 104 23.97 7.77 5.14
CA GLU A 104 22.48 7.84 5.10
C GLU A 104 21.99 8.54 3.85
N LEU A 105 22.61 9.66 3.45
CA LEU A 105 22.28 10.37 2.22
C LEU A 105 22.51 9.50 0.99
N ALA A 106 23.62 8.76 0.95
CA ALA A 106 23.90 7.86 -0.18
C ALA A 106 22.83 6.77 -0.30
N GLN A 107 22.41 6.17 0.82
CA GLN A 107 21.36 5.15 0.85
C GLN A 107 20.00 5.70 0.43
N LEU A 108 19.60 6.86 0.96
CA LEU A 108 18.34 7.52 0.60
C LEU A 108 18.31 7.89 -0.88
N THR A 109 19.39 8.52 -1.36
CA THR A 109 19.48 8.96 -2.77
C THR A 109 19.46 7.77 -3.73
N GLU A 110 20.16 6.68 -3.41
CA GLU A 110 20.15 5.46 -4.24
C GLU A 110 18.72 4.90 -4.35
N ARG A 111 18.01 4.79 -3.22
CA ARG A 111 16.64 4.27 -3.19
C ARG A 111 15.64 5.18 -3.89
N ALA A 112 15.68 6.48 -3.61
CA ALA A 112 14.81 7.45 -4.27
C ALA A 112 15.03 7.51 -5.79
N THR A 113 16.28 7.33 -6.25
CA THR A 113 16.59 7.25 -7.68
C THR A 113 16.00 5.99 -8.29
N LYS A 114 16.06 4.84 -7.60
CA LYS A 114 15.43 3.61 -8.08
C LYS A 114 13.91 3.75 -8.18
N ILE A 115 13.27 4.36 -7.16
CA ILE A 115 11.83 4.64 -7.20
C ILE A 115 11.49 5.53 -8.40
N LYS A 116 12.26 6.60 -8.64
CA LYS A 116 12.06 7.44 -9.81
C LYS A 116 12.15 6.65 -11.13
N ASP A 117 13.17 5.81 -11.28
CA ASP A 117 13.37 4.99 -12.48
C ASP A 117 12.24 3.97 -12.67
N ILE A 118 11.67 3.45 -11.58
CA ILE A 118 10.50 2.55 -11.60
C ILE A 118 9.27 3.32 -12.06
N GLU A 119 8.97 4.47 -11.49
CA GLU A 119 7.81 5.27 -11.84
C GLU A 119 7.87 5.82 -13.28
N ASP A 120 9.07 6.18 -13.75
CA ASP A 120 9.28 6.55 -15.15
C ASP A 120 8.96 5.37 -16.11
N GLN A 121 9.30 4.13 -15.71
CA GLN A 121 8.95 2.93 -16.47
C GLN A 121 7.46 2.60 -16.40
N LEU A 122 6.83 2.73 -15.22
CA LEU A 122 5.39 2.54 -15.05
C LEU A 122 4.61 3.53 -15.93
N SER A 123 4.96 4.81 -15.89
CA SER A 123 4.33 5.83 -16.74
C SER A 123 4.47 5.53 -18.23
N ALA A 124 5.64 5.06 -18.68
CA ALA A 124 5.85 4.67 -20.06
C ALA A 124 5.07 3.41 -20.46
N LEU A 125 4.88 2.47 -19.53
CA LEU A 125 4.03 1.28 -19.74
C LEU A 125 2.56 1.67 -19.87
N GLU A 126 2.06 2.52 -18.99
CA GLU A 126 0.68 3.00 -18.98
C GLU A 126 0.34 3.87 -20.19
N GLU A 127 1.30 4.68 -20.68
CA GLU A 127 1.16 5.42 -21.94
C GLU A 127 1.02 4.47 -23.14
N LYS A 128 1.80 3.39 -23.16
CA LYS A 128 1.78 2.41 -24.25
C LYS A 128 0.61 1.44 -24.15
N PHE A 129 0.19 1.10 -22.95
CA PHE A 129 -0.89 0.17 -22.63
C PHE A 129 -1.87 0.83 -21.65
N PRO A 130 -2.77 1.68 -22.13
CA PRO A 130 -3.69 2.43 -21.25
C PRO A 130 -4.60 1.57 -20.37
N SER A 131 -4.78 0.29 -20.71
CA SER A 131 -5.50 -0.68 -19.88
C SER A 131 -4.78 -0.98 -18.55
N LEU A 132 -3.47 -0.72 -18.44
CA LEU A 132 -2.72 -0.87 -17.19
C LEU A 132 -2.94 0.31 -16.24
N ALA A 133 -3.27 1.47 -16.75
CA ALA A 133 -3.69 2.62 -15.96
C ALA A 133 -5.14 2.48 -15.44
N SER A 134 -5.85 1.46 -15.89
CA SER A 134 -7.22 1.10 -15.48
C SER A 134 -7.16 -0.24 -14.74
N ASP A 135 -7.80 -0.30 -13.58
CA ASP A 135 -7.83 -1.44 -12.67
C ASP A 135 -8.05 -2.80 -13.37
N PRO A 136 -7.35 -3.89 -12.96
CA PRO A 136 -7.60 -5.25 -13.47
C PRO A 136 -9.00 -5.81 -13.15
N ALA A 137 -9.86 -5.07 -12.43
CA ALA A 137 -11.21 -5.52 -12.08
C ALA A 137 -12.25 -5.42 -13.19
N ASP A 138 -11.96 -4.79 -14.35
CA ASP A 138 -12.95 -4.60 -15.45
C ASP A 138 -12.83 -5.63 -16.59
N SER A 139 -12.13 -6.73 -16.41
CA SER A 139 -12.04 -7.81 -17.43
C SER A 139 -12.76 -9.09 -17.03
N SER A 140 -13.99 -9.01 -16.51
CA SER A 140 -14.86 -10.18 -16.34
C SER A 140 -16.11 -10.08 -17.22
N ASP A 141 -15.91 -10.08 -18.54
CA ASP A 141 -16.94 -10.56 -19.48
C ASP A 141 -16.46 -11.84 -20.17
N GLY A 142 -16.88 -12.95 -19.65
CA GLY A 142 -16.52 -14.29 -20.13
C GLY A 142 -17.44 -15.33 -19.54
N SER A 143 -18.75 -15.25 -19.91
CA SER A 143 -19.72 -16.33 -19.74
C SER A 143 -19.10 -17.69 -20.11
N THR A 144 -18.85 -18.54 -19.08
CA THR A 144 -18.78 -19.99 -19.26
C THR A 144 -19.60 -20.69 -18.19
N SER A 145 -20.72 -21.18 -18.62
CA SER A 145 -21.59 -22.12 -17.93
C SER A 145 -20.81 -23.35 -17.48
N VAL A 146 -20.77 -23.62 -16.17
CA VAL A 146 -20.33 -24.89 -15.60
C VAL A 146 -21.53 -25.75 -15.25
N PRO A 147 -21.56 -27.03 -15.65
CA PRO A 147 -22.67 -27.92 -15.33
C PRO A 147 -22.59 -28.41 -13.87
N SER A 148 -23.75 -28.46 -13.24
CA SER A 148 -23.97 -29.07 -11.93
C SER A 148 -23.53 -30.54 -11.93
N GLY A 149 -22.67 -30.91 -10.96
CA GLY A 149 -22.34 -32.27 -10.64
C GLY A 149 -22.56 -32.55 -9.14
N ASP A 150 -23.42 -33.47 -8.86
CA ASP A 150 -23.81 -33.97 -7.55
C ASP A 150 -22.64 -34.41 -6.67
N VAL A 151 -22.67 -34.04 -5.41
CA VAL A 151 -21.79 -34.63 -4.36
C VAL A 151 -22.65 -35.32 -3.31
N PRO A 152 -22.41 -36.58 -3.02
CA PRO A 152 -23.18 -37.31 -1.99
C PRO A 152 -22.65 -37.01 -0.59
N SER A 153 -23.59 -36.83 0.31
CA SER A 153 -23.46 -36.76 1.76
C SER A 153 -22.85 -38.04 2.34
N GLY A 154 -21.80 -37.88 3.14
CA GLY A 154 -21.21 -38.96 3.93
C GLY A 154 -20.99 -38.54 5.39
N SER A 155 -21.93 -38.92 6.23
CA SER A 155 -21.86 -38.79 7.68
C SER A 155 -20.94 -39.87 8.26
N ILE A 156 -19.99 -39.49 9.14
CA ILE A 156 -19.43 -40.44 10.11
C ILE A 156 -19.30 -39.78 11.48
N THR A 157 -19.89 -40.41 12.43
CA THR A 157 -19.99 -40.10 13.85
C THR A 157 -18.85 -40.72 14.67
N SER A 158 -18.65 -40.14 15.85
CA SER A 158 -18.15 -40.75 17.12
C SER A 158 -16.63 -40.88 17.28
N GLY A 159 -16.01 -40.54 18.35
CA GLY A 159 -16.26 -40.34 19.75
C GLY A 159 -14.93 -40.26 20.49
N GLY A 160 -14.92 -39.68 21.66
CA GLY A 160 -13.84 -39.90 22.65
C GLY A 160 -13.34 -38.65 23.36
N THR A 161 -13.97 -38.22 24.41
CA THR A 161 -13.42 -37.52 25.59
C THR A 161 -12.87 -38.56 26.58
N PRO A 162 -12.08 -38.24 27.65
CA PRO A 162 -12.07 -36.99 28.41
C PRO A 162 -10.72 -36.57 29.05
N SER A 163 -10.79 -35.37 29.73
CA SER A 163 -10.08 -34.97 30.99
C SER A 163 -8.64 -34.47 30.88
N ASP A 164 -8.19 -33.43 31.53
CA ASP A 164 -8.65 -32.58 32.61
C ASP A 164 -7.87 -31.24 32.63
N ALA A 165 -8.59 -30.17 33.02
CA ALA A 165 -8.18 -29.07 33.88
C ALA A 165 -6.85 -28.32 33.64
N ASN A 166 -6.93 -27.08 33.20
CA ASN A 166 -6.64 -25.99 34.13
C ASN A 166 -7.32 -24.68 33.67
N THR A 167 -8.22 -24.23 34.52
CA THR A 167 -8.92 -22.96 34.45
C THR A 167 -7.92 -21.85 34.74
N SER A 168 -7.67 -20.99 33.79
CA SER A 168 -7.35 -19.60 34.05
C SER A 168 -8.07 -18.76 33.02
N GLY A 169 -9.21 -18.24 33.42
CA GLY A 169 -9.99 -17.30 32.65
C GLY A 169 -9.21 -15.99 32.51
N GLY A 170 -8.47 -15.86 31.42
CA GLY A 170 -8.02 -14.58 30.92
C GLY A 170 -9.19 -13.95 30.20
N ALA A 171 -9.75 -12.87 30.73
CA ALA A 171 -10.63 -11.99 29.95
C ALA A 171 -9.90 -11.64 28.64
N PRO A 172 -10.61 -11.56 27.50
CA PRO A 172 -10.02 -11.05 26.27
C PRO A 172 -9.39 -9.70 26.58
N ALA A 173 -8.10 -9.56 26.27
CA ALA A 173 -7.37 -8.31 26.51
C ALA A 173 -8.09 -7.22 25.71
N GLU A 174 -8.59 -6.19 26.41
CA GLU A 174 -9.02 -4.96 25.77
C GLU A 174 -7.85 -4.45 24.95
N SER A 175 -8.08 -4.03 23.70
CA SER A 175 -7.04 -3.47 22.88
C SER A 175 -6.56 -2.17 23.56
N THR A 176 -5.33 -2.21 24.07
CA THR A 176 -4.73 -1.11 24.84
C THR A 176 -3.83 -0.23 23.96
N GLY A 177 -4.05 -0.25 22.65
CA GLY A 177 -3.31 0.55 21.67
C GLY A 177 -3.52 2.05 21.89
N PRO A 178 -2.64 2.90 21.32
CA PRO A 178 -2.84 4.34 21.31
C PRO A 178 -4.14 4.69 20.59
N LYS A 179 -4.76 5.80 20.97
CA LYS A 179 -5.98 6.28 20.30
C LYS A 179 -5.63 6.88 18.93
N PHE A 180 -6.42 6.53 17.93
CA PHE A 180 -6.45 7.31 16.69
C PHE A 180 -7.01 8.71 17.03
N PRO A 181 -6.39 9.80 16.55
CA PRO A 181 -6.84 11.15 16.87
C PRO A 181 -8.29 11.39 16.46
N ALA A 182 -9.07 11.95 17.36
CA ALA A 182 -10.46 12.29 17.08
C ALA A 182 -10.53 13.41 16.04
N PHE A 183 -11.48 13.29 15.11
CA PHE A 183 -11.76 14.32 14.10
C PHE A 183 -13.26 14.53 13.88
N THR A 184 -13.58 15.75 13.47
CA THR A 184 -14.82 16.10 12.79
C THR A 184 -14.44 16.72 11.46
N GLY A 185 -15.13 16.32 10.42
CA GLY A 185 -14.80 16.76 9.06
C GLY A 185 -15.93 16.43 8.09
N LYS A 186 -15.58 16.26 6.84
CA LYS A 186 -16.53 15.91 5.77
C LYS A 186 -15.96 14.79 4.90
N ASP A 187 -16.84 14.05 4.25
CA ASP A 187 -16.44 13.24 3.12
C ASP A 187 -16.28 14.12 1.84
N LEU A 188 -15.76 13.53 0.77
CA LEU A 188 -15.54 14.28 -0.48
C LEU A 188 -16.84 14.78 -1.13
N ASP A 189 -18.01 14.26 -0.71
CA ASP A 189 -19.34 14.72 -1.17
C ASP A 189 -19.90 15.83 -0.29
N GLY A 190 -19.19 16.20 0.79
CA GLY A 190 -19.56 17.30 1.69
C GLY A 190 -20.43 16.86 2.88
N ASN A 191 -20.67 15.57 3.07
CA ASN A 191 -21.42 15.06 4.22
C ASN A 191 -20.56 15.11 5.49
N ASP A 192 -21.16 15.47 6.62
CA ASP A 192 -20.45 15.54 7.89
C ASP A 192 -20.03 14.15 8.39
N VAL A 193 -18.78 14.04 8.83
CA VAL A 193 -18.18 12.82 9.41
C VAL A 193 -17.56 13.13 10.75
N SER A 194 -17.75 12.21 11.72
CA SER A 194 -17.12 12.25 13.03
C SER A 194 -16.48 10.90 13.30
N SER A 195 -15.21 10.90 13.70
CA SER A 195 -14.46 9.70 14.04
C SER A 195 -15.15 8.85 15.11
N ASP A 196 -15.70 9.48 16.14
CA ASP A 196 -16.37 8.77 17.23
C ASP A 196 -17.56 7.95 16.75
N LYS A 197 -18.40 8.55 15.87
CA LYS A 197 -19.54 7.84 15.28
C LYS A 197 -19.08 6.77 14.29
N LEU A 198 -18.05 7.08 13.51
CA LEU A 198 -17.50 6.17 12.51
C LEU A 198 -16.95 4.91 13.17
N PHE A 199 -16.07 5.07 14.17
CA PHE A 199 -15.47 3.93 14.85
C PHE A 199 -16.50 3.14 15.66
N ALA A 200 -17.35 3.82 16.44
CA ALA A 200 -18.38 3.18 17.24
C ALA A 200 -19.40 2.36 16.43
N ALA A 201 -19.59 2.69 15.15
CA ALA A 201 -20.50 1.98 14.27
C ALA A 201 -19.91 0.67 13.71
N ASN A 202 -18.60 0.46 13.81
CA ASN A 202 -17.90 -0.63 13.15
C ASN A 202 -17.07 -1.46 14.14
N ALA A 203 -17.05 -2.78 13.98
CA ALA A 203 -16.17 -3.66 14.75
C ALA A 203 -14.69 -3.36 14.48
N VAL A 204 -14.39 -2.95 13.26
CA VAL A 204 -13.08 -2.53 12.78
C VAL A 204 -13.22 -1.44 11.72
N THR A 205 -12.34 -0.47 11.73
CA THR A 205 -12.21 0.52 10.66
C THR A 205 -10.77 0.51 10.16
N VAL A 206 -10.58 0.26 8.88
CA VAL A 206 -9.30 0.44 8.20
C VAL A 206 -9.19 1.89 7.75
N VAL A 207 -8.07 2.55 8.03
CA VAL A 207 -7.80 3.95 7.69
C VAL A 207 -6.57 4.00 6.80
N ASN A 208 -6.77 4.29 5.52
CA ASN A 208 -5.69 4.38 4.53
C ASN A 208 -5.33 5.85 4.27
N PHE A 209 -4.04 6.16 4.35
CA PHE A 209 -3.48 7.47 4.03
C PHE A 209 -2.85 7.41 2.63
N TRP A 210 -3.26 8.32 1.76
CA TRP A 210 -2.85 8.34 0.37
C TRP A 210 -2.78 9.77 -0.19
N PHE A 211 -2.32 9.96 -1.42
CA PHE A 211 -2.46 11.18 -2.19
C PHE A 211 -2.51 10.90 -3.71
N THR A 212 -3.05 11.85 -4.48
CA THR A 212 -3.44 11.66 -5.88
C THR A 212 -2.30 11.39 -6.86
N THR A 213 -1.08 11.81 -6.55
CA THR A 213 0.10 11.60 -7.39
C THR A 213 1.04 10.52 -6.84
N CYS A 214 0.62 9.79 -5.81
CA CYS A 214 1.34 8.65 -5.27
C CYS A 214 0.98 7.40 -6.08
N GLY A 215 1.86 7.00 -6.97
CA GLY A 215 1.65 5.84 -7.81
C GLY A 215 1.24 4.58 -7.03
N PRO A 216 2.03 4.08 -6.02
CA PRO A 216 1.64 2.91 -5.21
C PRO A 216 0.30 3.06 -4.50
N CYS A 217 -0.05 4.30 -4.08
CA CYS A 217 -1.35 4.54 -3.44
C CYS A 217 -2.50 4.36 -4.41
N VAL A 218 -2.36 4.91 -5.64
CA VAL A 218 -3.39 4.81 -6.67
C VAL A 218 -3.56 3.36 -7.10
N GLY A 219 -2.47 2.62 -7.22
CA GLY A 219 -2.48 1.21 -7.62
C GLY A 219 -3.17 0.26 -6.63
N GLU A 220 -3.37 0.64 -5.36
CA GLU A 220 -4.08 -0.19 -4.36
C GLU A 220 -5.55 0.17 -4.15
N LEU A 221 -6.06 1.26 -4.77
CA LEU A 221 -7.41 1.78 -4.48
C LEU A 221 -8.52 0.76 -4.78
N GLY A 222 -8.38 -0.01 -5.85
CA GLY A 222 -9.33 -1.07 -6.20
C GLY A 222 -9.32 -2.22 -5.19
N ASP A 223 -8.13 -2.65 -4.75
CA ASP A 223 -7.99 -3.68 -3.71
C ASP A 223 -8.55 -3.21 -2.37
N LEU A 224 -8.36 -1.92 -2.04
CA LEU A 224 -8.96 -1.31 -0.85
C LEU A 224 -10.50 -1.26 -0.95
N ASP A 225 -11.06 -1.03 -2.14
CA ASP A 225 -12.52 -1.08 -2.32
C ASP A 225 -13.07 -2.49 -2.15
N ALA A 226 -12.40 -3.49 -2.71
CA ALA A 226 -12.74 -4.90 -2.50
C ALA A 226 -12.67 -5.27 -1.02
N LEU A 227 -11.62 -4.87 -0.31
CA LEU A 227 -11.49 -5.04 1.13
C LEU A 227 -12.62 -4.34 1.90
N ASN A 228 -13.01 -3.12 1.51
CA ASN A 228 -14.14 -2.42 2.14
C ASN A 228 -15.46 -3.18 1.99
N GLN A 229 -15.70 -3.80 0.84
CA GLN A 229 -16.88 -4.64 0.62
C GLN A 229 -16.87 -5.87 1.54
N GLU A 230 -15.72 -6.53 1.68
CA GLU A 230 -15.56 -7.65 2.60
C GLU A 230 -15.75 -7.24 4.08
N LEU A 231 -15.16 -6.12 4.48
CA LEU A 231 -15.30 -5.57 5.83
C LEU A 231 -16.76 -5.24 6.15
N SER A 232 -17.47 -4.64 5.20
CA SER A 232 -18.89 -4.29 5.37
C SER A 232 -19.76 -5.51 5.68
N ALA A 233 -19.46 -6.67 5.07
CA ALA A 233 -20.13 -7.93 5.38
C ALA A 233 -19.82 -8.47 6.79
N LYS A 234 -18.73 -8.03 7.41
CA LYS A 234 -18.26 -8.41 8.74
C LYS A 234 -18.52 -7.34 9.81
N GLY A 235 -19.28 -6.29 9.49
CA GLY A 235 -19.57 -5.16 10.39
C GLY A 235 -18.40 -4.20 10.58
N GLY A 236 -17.48 -4.13 9.62
CA GLY A 236 -16.38 -3.19 9.55
C GLY A 236 -16.54 -2.18 8.41
N SER A 237 -15.57 -1.31 8.26
CA SER A 237 -15.49 -0.34 7.15
C SER A 237 -14.06 0.04 6.83
N LEU A 238 -13.87 0.70 5.68
CA LEU A 238 -12.64 1.33 5.29
C LEU A 238 -12.90 2.81 4.97
N ILE A 239 -11.96 3.67 5.32
CA ILE A 239 -11.94 5.08 4.92
C ILE A 239 -10.58 5.45 4.35
N GLY A 240 -10.57 6.36 3.38
CA GLY A 240 -9.37 7.02 2.88
C GLY A 240 -9.21 8.41 3.49
N ILE A 241 -7.97 8.81 3.72
CA ILE A 241 -7.58 10.19 4.03
C ILE A 241 -6.56 10.60 2.98
N ASN A 242 -7.00 11.42 2.03
CA ASN A 242 -6.07 11.99 1.05
C ASN A 242 -5.40 13.22 1.66
N ALA A 243 -4.07 13.20 1.79
CA ALA A 243 -3.31 14.27 2.44
C ALA A 243 -3.50 15.65 1.77
N PHE A 244 -3.79 15.67 0.47
CA PHE A 244 -4.00 16.91 -0.27
C PHE A 244 -5.39 17.52 -0.08
N THR A 245 -6.38 16.73 0.32
CA THR A 245 -7.74 17.22 0.53
C THR A 245 -7.95 17.86 1.91
N LEU A 246 -6.96 17.81 2.81
CA LEU A 246 -7.05 18.44 4.13
C LEU A 246 -7.37 19.94 4.00
N GLY A 247 -8.21 20.43 4.89
CA GLY A 247 -8.73 21.81 4.80
C GLY A 247 -9.83 22.01 3.76
N GLY A 248 -10.14 21.01 2.95
CA GLY A 248 -11.25 21.06 2.00
C GLY A 248 -10.93 21.83 0.72
N ASP A 249 -9.67 21.76 0.24
CA ASP A 249 -9.30 22.34 -1.06
C ASP A 249 -10.12 21.70 -2.17
N LYS A 250 -10.82 22.54 -2.94
CA LYS A 250 -11.78 22.09 -3.95
C LYS A 250 -11.13 21.43 -5.16
N THR A 251 -9.93 21.88 -5.53
CA THR A 251 -9.18 21.31 -6.65
C THR A 251 -8.67 19.93 -6.26
N ALA A 252 -8.01 19.83 -5.10
CA ALA A 252 -7.54 18.54 -4.58
C ALA A 252 -8.68 17.53 -4.37
N ILE A 253 -9.86 17.98 -3.92
CA ILE A 253 -11.06 17.12 -3.80
C ILE A 253 -11.53 16.66 -5.17
N ALA A 254 -11.54 17.53 -6.18
CA ALA A 254 -11.94 17.14 -7.54
C ALA A 254 -10.96 16.13 -8.15
N ASP A 255 -9.66 16.35 -7.97
CA ASP A 255 -8.60 15.44 -8.43
C ASP A 255 -8.68 14.08 -7.71
N ALA A 256 -8.88 14.07 -6.39
CA ALA A 256 -9.05 12.84 -5.63
C ALA A 256 -10.29 12.05 -6.10
N LYS A 257 -11.41 12.71 -6.35
CA LYS A 257 -12.62 12.06 -6.87
C LYS A 257 -12.41 11.50 -8.28
N ASP A 258 -11.67 12.17 -9.13
CA ASP A 258 -11.35 11.70 -10.48
C ASP A 258 -10.49 10.42 -10.41
N VAL A 259 -9.44 10.42 -9.57
CA VAL A 259 -8.59 9.24 -9.35
C VAL A 259 -9.40 8.08 -8.77
N LEU A 260 -10.18 8.29 -7.71
CA LEU A 260 -11.03 7.24 -7.11
C LEU A 260 -12.03 6.66 -8.14
N SER A 261 -12.64 7.53 -8.97
CA SER A 261 -13.57 7.10 -10.00
C SER A 261 -12.89 6.26 -11.07
N LYS A 262 -11.67 6.62 -11.49
CA LYS A 262 -10.89 5.87 -12.48
C LYS A 262 -10.42 4.51 -11.93
N SER A 263 -10.15 4.43 -10.63
CA SER A 263 -9.78 3.18 -9.94
C SER A 263 -11.00 2.37 -9.48
N GLY A 264 -12.23 2.73 -9.85
CA GLY A 264 -13.43 2.03 -9.41
C GLY A 264 -13.70 2.09 -7.90
N ALA A 265 -12.92 2.85 -7.14
CA ALA A 265 -12.99 2.91 -5.69
C ALA A 265 -14.17 3.75 -5.21
N THR A 266 -15.05 3.13 -4.40
CA THR A 266 -16.29 3.74 -3.91
C THR A 266 -16.31 3.96 -2.39
N TYR A 267 -15.30 3.46 -1.67
CA TYR A 267 -15.23 3.62 -0.23
C TYR A 267 -15.05 5.09 0.16
N ARG A 268 -15.52 5.42 1.37
CA ARG A 268 -15.57 6.81 1.85
C ARG A 268 -14.17 7.37 2.04
N ASN A 269 -13.92 8.53 1.43
CA ASN A 269 -12.75 9.35 1.70
C ASN A 269 -13.15 10.57 2.50
N VAL A 270 -12.35 10.96 3.50
CA VAL A 270 -12.68 12.04 4.44
C VAL A 270 -11.56 13.08 4.51
N TYR A 271 -11.94 14.32 4.82
CA TYR A 271 -11.02 15.40 5.11
C TYR A 271 -11.48 16.22 6.32
N PHE A 272 -10.54 16.88 6.97
CA PHE A 272 -10.76 17.66 8.17
C PHE A 272 -9.77 18.82 8.23
N ASP A 273 -9.87 19.66 9.28
CA ASP A 273 -8.96 20.79 9.51
C ASP A 273 -7.52 20.29 9.70
N PRO A 274 -6.54 20.75 8.88
CA PRO A 274 -5.13 20.40 9.04
C PRO A 274 -4.54 20.85 10.39
N GLY A 275 -5.08 21.90 11.02
CA GLY A 275 -4.69 22.36 12.35
C GLY A 275 -5.20 21.50 13.51
N SER A 276 -6.13 20.55 13.25
CA SER A 276 -6.64 19.62 14.25
C SER A 276 -5.58 18.59 14.69
N GLU A 277 -5.87 17.83 15.76
CA GLU A 277 -4.97 16.73 16.17
C GLU A 277 -4.85 15.66 15.08
N ALA A 278 -5.95 15.33 14.41
CA ALA A 278 -5.93 14.40 13.29
C ALA A 278 -5.18 14.96 12.07
N GLY A 279 -5.27 16.27 11.80
CA GLY A 279 -4.49 16.94 10.77
C GLY A 279 -3.00 16.85 11.06
N LYS A 280 -2.59 17.16 12.27
CA LYS A 280 -1.19 17.01 12.71
C LYS A 280 -0.72 15.55 12.69
N PHE A 281 -1.59 14.60 13.00
CA PHE A 281 -1.28 13.19 12.86
C PHE A 281 -1.03 12.82 11.40
N THR A 282 -1.89 13.30 10.49
CA THR A 282 -1.71 13.09 9.04
C THR A 282 -0.40 13.71 8.53
N GLU A 283 -0.03 14.90 9.02
CA GLU A 283 1.26 15.52 8.70
C GLU A 283 2.47 14.69 9.19
N ASN A 284 2.30 13.83 10.18
CA ASN A 284 3.33 12.95 10.70
C ASN A 284 3.33 11.56 10.05
N VAL A 285 2.42 11.27 9.11
CA VAL A 285 2.50 10.08 8.26
C VAL A 285 3.66 10.28 7.30
N TYR A 286 4.73 9.55 7.52
CA TYR A 286 6.02 9.78 6.86
C TYR A 286 6.20 9.04 5.54
N ALA A 287 5.36 8.04 5.25
CA ALA A 287 5.40 7.27 4.01
C ALA A 287 3.98 7.03 3.49
N TYR A 288 3.85 6.88 2.18
CA TYR A 288 2.58 6.63 1.52
C TYR A 288 2.71 5.47 0.52
N PRO A 289 1.69 4.60 0.45
CA PRO A 289 0.53 4.57 1.34
C PRO A 289 0.91 4.06 2.75
N THR A 290 0.13 4.47 3.74
CA THR A 290 0.19 3.92 5.11
C THR A 290 -1.21 3.61 5.57
N THR A 291 -1.41 2.41 6.11
CA THR A 291 -2.72 1.91 6.53
C THR A 291 -2.74 1.56 8.01
N TYR A 292 -3.72 2.07 8.74
CA TYR A 292 -3.98 1.78 10.14
C TYR A 292 -5.23 0.93 10.30
N VAL A 293 -5.24 0.09 11.32
CA VAL A 293 -6.44 -0.63 11.77
C VAL A 293 -6.90 -0.03 13.10
N VAL A 294 -8.16 0.31 13.20
CA VAL A 294 -8.75 0.97 14.37
C VAL A 294 -9.94 0.16 14.86
N ASP A 295 -10.00 -0.11 16.16
CA ASP A 295 -11.12 -0.81 16.79
C ASP A 295 -12.35 0.09 17.03
N ARG A 296 -13.45 -0.50 17.46
CA ARG A 296 -14.71 0.20 17.79
C ARG A 296 -14.53 1.35 18.80
N ASN A 297 -13.56 1.22 19.68
CA ASN A 297 -13.27 2.21 20.70
C ASN A 297 -12.31 3.31 20.21
N GLY A 298 -11.87 3.27 18.95
CA GLY A 298 -10.91 4.20 18.39
C GLY A 298 -9.47 3.92 18.80
N ASN A 299 -9.14 2.71 19.26
CA ASN A 299 -7.74 2.34 19.53
C ASN A 299 -7.09 1.81 18.25
N ILE A 300 -5.86 2.21 18.00
CA ILE A 300 -5.03 1.65 16.93
C ILE A 300 -4.63 0.23 17.31
N VAL A 301 -4.82 -0.71 16.40
CA VAL A 301 -4.55 -2.15 16.60
C VAL A 301 -3.25 -2.54 15.90
N GLY A 302 -2.20 -2.70 16.67
CA GLY A 302 -0.86 -3.01 16.16
C GLY A 302 -0.14 -1.84 15.52
N ASP A 303 0.89 -2.13 14.76
CA ASP A 303 1.69 -1.13 14.05
C ASP A 303 1.05 -0.78 12.69
N PRO A 304 1.28 0.42 12.16
CA PRO A 304 0.80 0.79 10.83
C PRO A 304 1.45 -0.08 9.75
N ILE A 305 0.69 -0.38 8.71
CA ILE A 305 1.19 -1.05 7.51
C ILE A 305 1.71 0.02 6.56
N VAL A 306 3.01 0.02 6.32
CA VAL A 306 3.68 0.93 5.39
C VAL A 306 3.87 0.22 4.05
N GLY A 307 3.56 0.91 2.96
CA GLY A 307 3.56 0.38 1.60
C GLY A 307 2.20 -0.20 1.18
N ALA A 308 2.04 -0.38 -0.13
CA ALA A 308 0.78 -0.81 -0.74
C ALA A 308 0.39 -2.24 -0.34
N ILE A 309 -0.90 -2.46 -0.10
CA ILE A 309 -1.47 -3.77 0.26
C ILE A 309 -1.54 -4.76 -0.92
N THR A 310 -1.22 -4.34 -2.12
CA THR A 310 -1.02 -5.22 -3.29
C THR A 310 0.12 -6.22 -3.05
N GLY A 311 1.07 -5.89 -2.18
CA GLY A 311 2.12 -6.79 -1.73
C GLY A 311 1.61 -7.83 -0.73
N LYS A 312 1.95 -9.12 -0.95
CA LYS A 312 1.48 -10.22 -0.07
C LYS A 312 1.84 -10.00 1.41
N THR A 313 2.99 -9.46 1.70
CA THR A 313 3.45 -9.21 3.08
C THR A 313 2.56 -8.18 3.78
N GLN A 314 2.27 -7.07 3.11
CA GLN A 314 1.39 -6.01 3.62
C GLN A 314 -0.05 -6.48 3.75
N ALA A 315 -0.55 -7.21 2.75
CA ALA A 315 -1.90 -7.79 2.78
C ALA A 315 -2.08 -8.77 3.95
N ASP A 316 -1.13 -9.70 4.15
CA ASP A 316 -1.19 -10.68 5.24
C ASP A 316 -1.10 -9.99 6.61
N ALA A 317 -0.25 -8.95 6.75
CA ALA A 317 -0.12 -8.17 7.97
C ALA A 317 -1.42 -7.41 8.27
N LEU A 318 -2.00 -6.74 7.28
CA LEU A 318 -3.27 -6.02 7.41
C LEU A 318 -4.41 -6.97 7.81
N GLN A 319 -4.54 -8.12 7.15
CA GLN A 319 -5.56 -9.12 7.48
C GLN A 319 -5.41 -9.62 8.92
N THR A 320 -4.16 -9.83 9.39
CA THR A 320 -3.90 -10.24 10.78
C THR A 320 -4.40 -9.20 11.78
N LEU A 321 -4.20 -7.91 11.52
CA LEU A 321 -4.67 -6.85 12.40
C LEU A 321 -6.20 -6.68 12.37
N ILE A 322 -6.82 -6.85 11.19
CA ILE A 322 -8.27 -6.85 11.02
C ILE A 322 -8.90 -8.00 11.83
N ASP A 323 -8.38 -9.22 11.68
CA ASP A 323 -8.88 -10.39 12.42
C ASP A 323 -8.74 -10.21 13.93
N LYS A 324 -7.63 -9.62 14.38
CA LYS A 324 -7.40 -9.28 15.79
C LYS A 324 -8.41 -8.26 16.30
N ALA A 325 -8.71 -7.21 15.54
CA ALA A 325 -9.71 -6.21 15.91
C ALA A 325 -11.11 -6.81 16.02
N ILE A 326 -11.53 -7.58 15.01
CA ILE A 326 -12.84 -8.24 14.99
C ILE A 326 -12.97 -9.25 16.13
N ALA A 327 -11.94 -10.06 16.40
CA ALA A 327 -11.96 -11.03 17.50
C ALA A 327 -12.05 -10.38 18.90
N ALA A 328 -11.55 -9.16 19.04
CA ALA A 328 -11.59 -8.39 20.28
C ALA A 328 -12.92 -7.61 20.46
N ASP A 329 -13.67 -7.42 19.38
CA ASP A 329 -14.94 -6.67 19.43
C ASP A 329 -16.00 -7.41 20.24
N LYS A 330 -16.62 -6.68 21.17
CA LYS A 330 -17.66 -7.23 22.04
C LYS A 330 -19.07 -6.69 21.70
N GLY A 331 -19.19 -5.86 20.65
CA GLY A 331 -20.42 -5.21 20.22
C GLY A 331 -20.74 -3.92 21.00
#